data_cbc2944f0befb7a55e230541aa46b739
#
_entry.id   cbc2944f0befb7a55e230541aa46b739
#
_cell.length_a   1.000
_cell.length_b   1.000
_cell.length_c   1.000
_cell.angle_alpha   90.00
_cell.angle_beta   90.00
_cell.angle_gamma   90.00
#
_symmetry.space_group_name_H-M   'P 1'
#
loop_
_entity.id
_entity.type
_entity.pdbx_description
1 polymer ?
#
loop_
_entity_poly.entity_id
_entity_poly.type
_entity_poly.pdbx_seq_one_letter_code
_entity_poly.pdbx_strand_id
1 'polypeptide(L)'
;MDVINLIDELDEIVYVSALDTYELLYINEIGKKAMGLNDISHLKCYKALQGKDSPCEFCTNSILKEDEYYIWENTNTRTNRHFILKDKLIKWEGKHARLEIALDITEKEDISKSIA
;
A
#
# COMPACT_ATOMS: atom_id res chain seq x y z
N MET A 1 21.98 -8.38 -6.62
CA MET A 1 21.07 -7.30 -6.19
C MET A 1 20.27 -7.77 -5.00
N ASP A 2 20.20 -6.95 -3.98
CA ASP A 2 19.42 -7.29 -2.81
C ASP A 2 17.91 -7.15 -3.11
N VAL A 3 17.07 -7.89 -2.38
CA VAL A 3 15.63 -7.95 -2.61
C VAL A 3 14.97 -6.56 -2.48
N ILE A 4 15.41 -5.76 -1.53
CA ILE A 4 14.89 -4.40 -1.33
C ILE A 4 15.17 -3.52 -2.56
N ASN A 5 16.38 -3.60 -3.12
CA ASN A 5 16.71 -2.84 -4.33
C ASN A 5 15.87 -3.29 -5.53
N LEU A 6 15.57 -4.58 -5.64
CA LEU A 6 14.70 -5.09 -6.69
C LEU A 6 13.29 -4.55 -6.57
N ILE A 7 12.73 -4.49 -5.36
CA ILE A 7 11.41 -3.95 -5.11
C ILE A 7 11.35 -2.46 -5.47
N ASP A 8 12.43 -1.71 -5.22
CA ASP A 8 12.51 -0.30 -5.57
C ASP A 8 12.50 -0.05 -7.09
N GLU A 9 12.83 -1.06 -7.90
CA GLU A 9 12.76 -0.96 -9.37
C GLU A 9 11.36 -1.21 -9.92
N LEU A 10 10.41 -1.67 -9.11
CA LEU A 10 9.04 -1.94 -9.57
C LEU A 10 8.24 -0.66 -9.74
N ASP A 11 7.37 -0.66 -10.74
CA ASP A 11 6.46 0.46 -11.02
C ASP A 11 5.24 0.48 -10.10
N GLU A 12 4.87 -0.65 -9.50
CA GLU A 12 3.79 -0.72 -8.53
C GLU A 12 4.24 -0.14 -7.19
N ILE A 13 3.28 0.42 -6.45
CA ILE A 13 3.53 0.86 -5.08
C ILE A 13 3.58 -0.38 -4.19
N VAL A 14 4.67 -0.52 -3.42
CA VAL A 14 4.85 -1.61 -2.46
C VAL A 14 5.13 -1.00 -1.10
N TYR A 15 4.35 -1.35 -0.09
CA TYR A 15 4.65 -0.93 1.27
C TYR A 15 4.37 -2.03 2.30
N VAL A 16 4.96 -1.86 3.47
CA VAL A 16 4.80 -2.76 4.61
C VAL A 16 4.43 -1.91 5.81
N SER A 17 3.38 -2.31 6.54
CA SER A 17 2.99 -1.64 7.78
C SER A 17 2.83 -2.67 8.90
N ALA A 18 3.19 -2.26 10.13
CA ALA A 18 3.02 -3.09 11.31
C ALA A 18 1.53 -3.28 11.62
N LEU A 19 1.14 -4.50 12.02
CA LEU A 19 -0.26 -4.79 12.35
C LEU A 19 -0.70 -4.15 13.65
N ASP A 20 0.18 -4.14 14.64
CA ASP A 20 -0.13 -3.68 16.00
C ASP A 20 -0.11 -2.16 16.13
N THR A 21 0.86 -1.50 15.52
CA THR A 21 1.06 -0.04 15.65
C THR A 21 0.61 0.77 14.45
N TYR A 22 0.32 0.12 13.32
CA TYR A 22 0.04 0.77 12.03
C TYR A 22 1.22 1.57 11.49
N GLU A 23 2.41 1.40 12.06
CA GLU A 23 3.60 2.12 11.63
C GLU A 23 4.00 1.68 10.22
N LEU A 24 4.31 2.65 9.36
CA LEU A 24 4.81 2.38 8.01
C LEU A 24 6.28 1.97 8.12
N LEU A 25 6.57 0.70 7.84
CA LEU A 25 7.90 0.11 8.01
C LEU A 25 8.76 0.21 6.76
N TYR A 26 8.13 0.19 5.61
CA TYR A 26 8.80 0.26 4.31
C TYR A 26 7.83 0.77 3.26
N ILE A 27 8.33 1.54 2.31
CA ILE A 27 7.64 1.92 1.09
C ILE A 27 8.68 2.10 -0.01
N ASN A 28 8.40 1.59 -1.21
CA ASN A 28 9.34 1.70 -2.33
C ASN A 28 9.39 3.12 -2.92
N GLU A 29 10.34 3.37 -3.81
CA GLU A 29 10.57 4.73 -4.36
C GLU A 29 9.35 5.28 -5.10
N ILE A 30 8.68 4.45 -5.90
CA ILE A 30 7.45 4.85 -6.61
C ILE A 30 6.36 5.26 -5.60
N GLY A 31 6.23 4.51 -4.51
CA GLY A 31 5.27 4.83 -3.45
C GLY A 31 5.58 6.14 -2.76
N LYS A 32 6.85 6.39 -2.45
CA LYS A 32 7.28 7.66 -1.85
C LYS A 32 6.95 8.83 -2.75
N LYS A 33 7.23 8.74 -4.03
CA LYS A 33 6.93 9.79 -5.01
C LYS A 33 5.41 10.02 -5.13
N ALA A 34 4.65 8.93 -5.25
CA ALA A 34 3.20 9.01 -5.39
C ALA A 34 2.53 9.66 -4.18
N MET A 35 3.05 9.42 -2.98
CA MET A 35 2.48 9.91 -1.72
C MET A 35 3.16 11.17 -1.19
N GLY A 36 4.20 11.66 -1.85
CA GLY A 36 4.94 12.85 -1.41
C GLY A 36 5.71 12.64 -0.12
N LEU A 37 6.26 11.43 0.07
CA LEU A 37 6.98 11.05 1.29
C LEU A 37 8.49 11.06 1.08
N ASN A 38 9.22 11.47 2.11
CA ASN A 38 10.68 11.37 2.18
C ASN A 38 11.08 10.45 3.32
N ASP A 39 11.09 10.96 4.55
CA ASP A 39 11.37 10.19 5.76
C ASP A 39 10.06 9.59 6.27
N ILE A 40 10.02 8.26 6.41
CA ILE A 40 8.84 7.55 6.89
C ILE A 40 8.93 7.18 8.38
N SER A 41 10.00 7.59 9.08
CA SER A 41 10.19 7.29 10.50
C SER A 41 8.99 7.72 11.33
N HIS A 42 8.45 6.80 12.13
CA HIS A 42 7.32 7.04 13.05
C HIS A 42 5.99 7.43 12.37
N LEU A 43 5.88 7.33 11.05
CA LEU A 43 4.63 7.60 10.35
C LEU A 43 3.65 6.42 10.47
N LYS A 44 2.39 6.73 10.71
CA LYS A 44 1.32 5.73 10.65
C LYS A 44 0.86 5.55 9.21
N CYS A 45 0.54 4.32 8.79
CA CYS A 45 0.13 4.05 7.41
C CYS A 45 -1.13 4.84 7.01
N TYR A 46 -2.12 4.93 7.90
CA TYR A 46 -3.35 5.67 7.62
C TYR A 46 -3.10 7.16 7.44
N LYS A 47 -2.11 7.74 8.14
CA LYS A 47 -1.74 9.15 7.99
C LYS A 47 -0.95 9.39 6.71
N ALA A 48 0.10 8.58 6.50
CA ALA A 48 1.01 8.74 5.37
C ALA A 48 0.31 8.50 4.02
N LEU A 49 -0.54 7.47 3.96
CA LEU A 49 -1.14 7.02 2.70
C LEU A 49 -2.52 7.60 2.44
N GLN A 50 -3.32 7.79 3.48
CA GLN A 50 -4.72 8.22 3.35
C GLN A 50 -5.01 9.60 3.95
N GLY A 51 -4.04 10.20 4.64
CA GLY A 51 -4.23 11.51 5.29
C GLY A 51 -5.19 11.49 6.46
N LYS A 52 -5.42 10.33 7.07
CA LYS A 52 -6.35 10.15 8.19
C LYS A 52 -5.63 10.14 9.52
N ASP A 53 -6.36 10.40 10.61
CA ASP A 53 -5.81 10.44 11.97
C ASP A 53 -6.09 9.17 12.77
N SER A 54 -6.79 8.20 12.17
CA SER A 54 -7.13 6.91 12.78
C SER A 54 -7.13 5.82 11.72
N PRO A 55 -7.08 4.52 12.12
CA PRO A 55 -7.10 3.43 11.16
C PRO A 55 -8.27 3.51 10.19
N CYS A 56 -8.01 3.14 8.94
CA CYS A 56 -9.01 3.21 7.88
C CYS A 56 -10.15 2.22 8.13
N GLU A 57 -11.38 2.61 7.79
CA GLU A 57 -12.55 1.73 7.89
C GLU A 57 -12.39 0.49 7.02
N PHE A 58 -11.72 0.61 5.89
CA PHE A 58 -11.44 -0.47 4.95
C PHE A 58 -10.16 -1.23 5.25
N CYS A 59 -9.54 -1.05 6.43
CA CYS A 59 -8.27 -1.69 6.77
C CYS A 59 -8.41 -3.22 6.76
N THR A 60 -7.49 -3.90 6.06
CA THR A 60 -7.53 -5.35 5.88
C THR A 60 -6.81 -6.13 6.97
N ASN A 61 -6.22 -5.47 7.96
CA ASN A 61 -5.37 -6.12 8.97
C ASN A 61 -6.03 -7.31 9.68
N SER A 62 -7.35 -7.29 9.88
CA SER A 62 -8.07 -8.35 10.60
C SER A 62 -8.40 -9.58 9.75
N ILE A 63 -8.24 -9.49 8.42
CA ILE A 63 -8.66 -10.56 7.49
C ILE A 63 -7.52 -11.17 6.70
N LEU A 64 -6.28 -10.73 6.93
CA LEU A 64 -5.12 -11.17 6.17
C LEU A 64 -4.67 -12.58 6.54
N LYS A 65 -4.10 -13.30 5.55
CA LYS A 65 -3.50 -14.62 5.69
C LYS A 65 -2.08 -14.63 5.16
N GLU A 66 -1.27 -15.58 5.67
CA GLU A 66 0.13 -15.73 5.24
C GLU A 66 0.27 -16.48 3.91
N ASP A 67 -0.68 -17.32 3.55
CA ASP A 67 -0.60 -18.24 2.44
C ASP A 67 -1.31 -17.78 1.17
N GLU A 68 -2.03 -16.67 1.21
CA GLU A 68 -2.70 -16.12 0.03
C GLU A 68 -2.87 -14.61 0.12
N TYR A 69 -2.92 -13.96 -1.04
CA TYR A 69 -3.24 -12.54 -1.12
C TYR A 69 -4.73 -12.31 -1.02
N TYR A 70 -5.11 -11.26 -0.29
CA TYR A 70 -6.45 -10.69 -0.35
C TYR A 70 -6.43 -9.61 -1.44
N ILE A 71 -7.20 -9.81 -2.51
CA ILE A 71 -7.22 -8.91 -3.68
C ILE A 71 -8.50 -8.09 -3.65
N TRP A 72 -8.38 -6.77 -3.74
CA TRP A 72 -9.51 -5.86 -3.68
C TRP A 72 -9.22 -4.57 -4.44
N GLU A 73 -10.22 -3.72 -4.59
CA GLU A 73 -10.09 -2.43 -5.26
C GLU A 73 -10.43 -1.30 -4.31
N ASN A 74 -9.78 -0.16 -4.45
CA ASN A 74 -10.07 1.02 -3.65
C ASN A 74 -9.64 2.29 -4.38
N THR A 75 -10.40 3.37 -4.15
CA THR A 75 -10.01 4.70 -4.58
C THR A 75 -9.38 5.42 -3.40
N ASN A 76 -8.14 5.87 -3.56
CA ASN A 76 -7.47 6.68 -2.55
C ASN A 76 -8.02 8.10 -2.64
N THR A 77 -8.76 8.53 -1.63
CA THR A 77 -9.43 9.84 -1.64
C THR A 77 -8.46 11.01 -1.51
N ARG A 78 -7.25 10.78 -0.99
CA ARG A 78 -6.21 11.80 -0.88
C ARG A 78 -5.65 12.18 -2.25
N THR A 79 -5.40 11.16 -3.11
CA THR A 79 -4.78 11.35 -4.41
C THR A 79 -5.76 11.27 -5.57
N ASN A 80 -6.99 10.84 -5.31
CA ASN A 80 -8.03 10.58 -6.30
C ASN A 80 -7.58 9.56 -7.37
N ARG A 81 -6.79 8.55 -6.96
CA ARG A 81 -6.31 7.47 -7.81
C ARG A 81 -7.02 6.19 -7.44
N HIS A 82 -7.30 5.37 -8.44
CA HIS A 82 -7.96 4.08 -8.26
C HIS A 82 -6.96 2.94 -8.39
N PHE A 83 -7.02 1.98 -7.45
CA PHE A 83 -6.02 0.90 -7.35
C PHE A 83 -6.67 -0.47 -7.29
N ILE A 84 -5.99 -1.47 -7.86
CA ILE A 84 -6.14 -2.87 -7.48
C ILE A 84 -5.08 -3.13 -6.41
N LEU A 85 -5.50 -3.72 -5.30
CA LEU A 85 -4.66 -3.93 -4.13
C LEU A 85 -4.52 -5.42 -3.84
N LYS A 86 -3.30 -5.83 -3.49
CA LYS A 86 -2.99 -7.18 -3.03
C LYS A 86 -2.37 -7.08 -1.65
N ASP A 87 -3.05 -7.61 -0.65
CA ASP A 87 -2.61 -7.57 0.74
C ASP A 87 -2.31 -8.96 1.25
N LYS A 88 -1.25 -9.09 2.03
CA LYS A 88 -0.84 -10.36 2.59
C LYS A 88 -0.21 -10.16 3.96
N LEU A 89 -0.44 -11.12 4.86
CA LEU A 89 0.22 -11.16 6.15
C LEU A 89 1.62 -11.74 5.95
N ILE A 90 2.64 -11.00 6.40
CA ILE A 90 4.03 -11.43 6.35
C ILE A 90 4.68 -11.25 7.71
N LYS A 91 5.93 -11.73 7.83
CA LYS A 91 6.80 -11.37 8.95
C LYS A 91 7.85 -10.39 8.45
N TRP A 92 7.97 -9.28 9.13
CA TRP A 92 8.99 -8.25 8.88
C TRP A 92 9.83 -8.12 10.15
N GLU A 93 11.10 -8.51 10.04
CA GLU A 93 12.01 -8.51 11.20
C GLU A 93 11.42 -9.22 12.43
N GLY A 94 10.77 -10.37 12.20
CA GLY A 94 10.21 -11.21 13.24
C GLY A 94 8.82 -10.80 13.74
N LYS A 95 8.24 -9.70 13.25
CA LYS A 95 6.91 -9.24 13.65
C LYS A 95 5.91 -9.38 12.50
N HIS A 96 4.66 -9.63 12.84
CA HIS A 96 3.60 -9.65 11.83
C HIS A 96 3.39 -8.27 11.24
N ALA A 97 3.28 -8.22 9.91
CA ALA A 97 3.08 -6.99 9.17
C ALA A 97 2.19 -7.24 7.96
N ARG A 98 1.62 -6.17 7.40
CA ARG A 98 0.87 -6.22 6.16
C ARG A 98 1.77 -5.78 5.01
N LEU A 99 1.94 -6.67 4.03
CA LEU A 99 2.49 -6.31 2.73
C LEU A 99 1.35 -5.89 1.83
N GLU A 100 1.46 -4.74 1.19
CA GLU A 100 0.50 -4.30 0.18
C GLU A 100 1.22 -3.95 -1.12
N ILE A 101 0.67 -4.48 -2.22
CA ILE A 101 1.10 -4.12 -3.58
C ILE A 101 -0.09 -3.42 -4.23
N ALA A 102 0.12 -2.19 -4.68
CA ALA A 102 -0.94 -1.37 -5.26
C ALA A 102 -0.65 -1.08 -6.73
N LEU A 103 -1.54 -1.57 -7.61
CA LEU A 103 -1.49 -1.28 -9.04
C LEU A 103 -2.47 -0.16 -9.35
N ASP A 104 -1.96 0.98 -9.84
CA ASP A 104 -2.78 2.11 -10.23
C ASP A 104 -3.46 1.82 -11.57
N ILE A 105 -4.79 1.79 -11.58
CA ILE A 105 -5.59 1.50 -12.78
C ILE A 105 -6.43 2.71 -13.21
N THR A 106 -6.13 3.89 -12.70
CA THR A 106 -6.92 5.11 -12.96
C THR A 106 -7.10 5.39 -14.45
N GLU A 107 -6.05 5.30 -15.23
CA GLU A 107 -6.11 5.53 -16.67
C GLU A 107 -6.97 4.49 -17.41
N LYS A 108 -6.86 3.22 -17.03
CA LYS A 108 -7.65 2.13 -17.62
C LYS A 108 -9.14 2.32 -17.35
N GLU A 109 -9.50 2.74 -16.15
CA GLU A 109 -10.87 3.02 -15.79
C GLU A 109 -11.42 4.22 -16.56
N ASP A 110 -10.63 5.28 -16.69
CA ASP A 110 -11.01 6.47 -17.46
C ASP A 110 -11.22 6.14 -18.95
N ILE A 111 -10.38 5.31 -19.54
CA ILE A 111 -10.52 4.84 -20.90
C ILE A 111 -11.82 4.03 -21.06
N SER A 112 -12.10 3.12 -20.14
CA SER A 112 -13.34 2.34 -20.17
C SER A 112 -14.57 3.23 -20.10
N LYS A 113 -14.58 4.26 -19.28
CA LYS A 113 -15.66 5.24 -19.18
C LYS A 113 -15.83 6.03 -20.47
N SER A 114 -14.73 6.37 -21.13
CA SER A 114 -14.75 7.12 -22.38
C SER A 114 -15.33 6.30 -23.55
N ILE A 115 -15.13 4.99 -23.53
CA ILE A 115 -15.61 4.07 -24.57
C ILE A 115 -17.08 3.72 -24.34
N ALA A 116 -17.47 3.64 -23.10
CA ALA A 116 -18.84 3.31 -22.74
C ALA A 116 -19.81 4.44 -23.03
#